data_ad6c69f115d2985e0749d78cef39acf0
#
_entry.id   ad6c69f115d2985e0749d78cef39acf0
#
_cell.length_a   1.000
_cell.length_b   1.000
_cell.length_c   1.000
_cell.angle_alpha   90.00
_cell.angle_beta   90.00
_cell.angle_gamma   90.00
#
_symmetry.space_group_name_H-M   'P 1'
#
loop_
_entity.id
_entity.type
_entity.pdbx_description
1 polymer ?
#
loop_
_entity_poly.entity_id
_entity_poly.type
_entity_poly.pdbx_seq_one_letter_code
_entity_poly.pdbx_strand_id
1 'polypeptide(L)'
;MDLQPQRQILIVYPHPDDEAFSIAGTIAYYTKKMNTPVTYACLTLGEMGRNLGNPPFATRESLPEIRRKELVAAAEAMGIQDLRMLGLRDKTIEFEDDEKMVKLVEDLIEELMPSLIFTFLPGFAVHPDHEATARAVVEAVRRMPKAARPQILGCAFANDTVEKNGEPHILIDVSEMKMDKVNALKAHASQTAWMMQETEKRIDDGELMSDSWLNVEKFYIVDPDQYKK
;
A
#
# COMPACT_ATOMS: atom_id res chain seq x y z
N MET A 1 -0.48 15.27 -12.59
CA MET A 1 0.90 14.91 -13.02
C MET A 1 0.77 13.66 -13.87
N ASP A 2 1.34 13.66 -15.07
CA ASP A 2 1.27 12.49 -15.94
C ASP A 2 2.16 11.39 -15.37
N LEU A 3 1.55 10.23 -15.08
CA LEU A 3 2.27 9.04 -14.63
C LEU A 3 3.21 8.55 -15.75
N GLN A 4 4.47 8.31 -15.40
CA GLN A 4 5.43 7.79 -16.37
C GLN A 4 5.26 6.27 -16.52
N PRO A 5 5.38 5.72 -17.74
CA PRO A 5 5.34 4.27 -17.95
C PRO A 5 6.38 3.55 -17.08
N GLN A 6 5.95 2.47 -16.45
CA GLN A 6 6.80 1.60 -15.64
C GLN A 6 6.93 0.23 -16.30
N ARG A 7 8.12 -0.39 -16.20
CA ARG A 7 8.34 -1.74 -16.71
C ARG A 7 7.65 -2.78 -15.84
N GLN A 8 7.81 -2.66 -14.54
CA GLN A 8 7.26 -3.51 -13.50
C GLN A 8 7.12 -2.70 -12.22
N ILE A 9 6.01 -2.86 -11.52
CA ILE A 9 5.78 -2.26 -10.20
C ILE A 9 5.75 -3.35 -9.15
N LEU A 10 6.44 -3.12 -8.04
CA LEU A 10 6.36 -3.93 -6.82
C LEU A 10 5.70 -3.11 -5.71
N ILE A 11 4.71 -3.69 -5.06
CA ILE A 11 4.09 -3.14 -3.85
C ILE A 11 4.51 -4.03 -2.69
N VAL A 12 5.01 -3.45 -1.60
CA VAL A 12 5.37 -4.16 -0.38
C VAL A 12 4.69 -3.47 0.80
N TYR A 13 3.60 -4.07 1.28
CA TYR A 13 2.86 -3.60 2.45
C TYR A 13 2.61 -4.73 3.44
N PRO A 14 2.56 -4.43 4.75
CA PRO A 14 2.37 -5.45 5.78
C PRO A 14 0.94 -5.99 5.89
N HIS A 15 -0.08 -5.16 5.67
CA HIS A 15 -1.44 -5.60 5.96
C HIS A 15 -2.36 -5.50 4.74
N PRO A 16 -3.36 -6.38 4.63
CA PRO A 16 -4.48 -6.17 3.71
C PRO A 16 -5.23 -4.89 4.09
N ASP A 17 -5.55 -4.03 3.17
CA ASP A 17 -6.14 -2.69 3.22
C ASP A 17 -5.15 -1.52 3.05
N ASP A 18 -3.88 -1.67 3.40
CA ASP A 18 -2.87 -0.63 3.22
C ASP A 18 -2.85 -0.08 1.79
N GLU A 19 -2.94 -0.96 0.78
CA GLU A 19 -2.96 -0.60 -0.64
C GLU A 19 -4.21 0.18 -1.02
N ALA A 20 -5.36 -0.19 -0.43
CA ALA A 20 -6.64 0.43 -0.75
C ALA A 20 -6.70 1.88 -0.25
N PHE A 21 -6.12 2.15 0.91
CA PHE A 21 -6.04 3.50 1.47
C PHE A 21 -5.04 4.38 0.74
N SER A 22 -3.89 3.83 0.37
CA SER A 22 -2.73 4.63 -0.02
C SER A 22 -2.53 4.80 -1.53
N ILE A 23 -2.80 3.74 -2.34
CA ILE A 23 -2.33 3.70 -3.74
C ILE A 23 -3.34 3.12 -4.75
N ALA A 24 -4.54 2.78 -4.32
CA ALA A 24 -5.46 1.99 -5.16
C ALA A 24 -5.80 2.67 -6.49
N GLY A 25 -6.01 3.98 -6.50
CA GLY A 25 -6.29 4.73 -7.72
C GLY A 25 -5.09 4.75 -8.67
N THR A 26 -3.90 5.00 -8.14
CA THR A 26 -2.64 4.97 -8.90
C THR A 26 -2.39 3.58 -9.51
N ILE A 27 -2.57 2.51 -8.74
CA ILE A 27 -2.37 1.14 -9.22
C ILE A 27 -3.42 0.77 -10.28
N ALA A 28 -4.70 1.10 -10.05
CA ALA A 28 -5.75 0.87 -11.05
C ALA A 28 -5.45 1.59 -12.38
N TYR A 29 -4.87 2.78 -12.33
CA TYR A 29 -4.44 3.48 -13.53
C TYR A 29 -3.30 2.72 -14.25
N TYR A 30 -2.26 2.31 -13.53
CA TYR A 30 -1.15 1.55 -14.11
C TYR A 30 -1.63 0.23 -14.73
N THR A 31 -2.43 -0.54 -14.02
CA THR A 31 -2.90 -1.85 -14.51
C THR A 31 -3.87 -1.73 -15.67
N LYS A 32 -4.90 -0.89 -15.53
CA LYS A 32 -6.06 -0.84 -16.47
C LYS A 32 -5.86 0.09 -17.64
N LYS A 33 -5.08 1.18 -17.48
CA LYS A 33 -4.86 2.15 -18.56
C LYS A 33 -3.50 1.97 -19.24
N MET A 34 -2.48 1.60 -18.47
CA MET A 34 -1.12 1.48 -19.00
C MET A 34 -0.69 0.03 -19.24
N ASN A 35 -1.50 -0.96 -18.83
CA ASN A 35 -1.15 -2.39 -18.88
C ASN A 35 0.20 -2.70 -18.20
N THR A 36 0.55 -1.96 -17.16
CA THR A 36 1.79 -2.17 -16.42
C THR A 36 1.65 -3.41 -15.54
N PRO A 37 2.59 -4.35 -15.59
CA PRO A 37 2.64 -5.46 -14.66
C PRO A 37 2.83 -4.95 -13.23
N VAL A 38 2.01 -5.44 -12.29
CA VAL A 38 2.07 -5.08 -10.87
C VAL A 38 2.07 -6.36 -10.04
N THR A 39 3.09 -6.50 -9.19
CA THR A 39 3.13 -7.51 -8.14
C THR A 39 2.86 -6.86 -6.79
N TYR A 40 1.91 -7.41 -6.04
CA TYR A 40 1.64 -7.00 -4.67
C TYR A 40 2.08 -8.07 -3.69
N ALA A 41 3.10 -7.79 -2.90
CA ALA A 41 3.59 -8.60 -1.79
C ALA A 41 2.98 -8.09 -0.47
N CYS A 42 1.93 -8.74 0.01
CA CYS A 42 1.31 -8.49 1.30
C CYS A 42 1.95 -9.41 2.35
N LEU A 43 2.56 -8.83 3.38
CA LEU A 43 3.40 -9.61 4.29
C LEU A 43 2.59 -10.46 5.28
N THR A 44 1.43 -9.97 5.74
CA THR A 44 0.56 -10.67 6.71
C THR A 44 -0.86 -10.80 6.17
N LEU A 45 -1.73 -11.48 6.92
CA LEU A 45 -3.18 -11.47 6.67
C LEU A 45 -3.94 -10.52 7.61
N GLY A 46 -3.23 -9.69 8.37
CA GLY A 46 -3.83 -8.70 9.25
C GLY A 46 -4.71 -9.32 10.34
N GLU A 47 -4.33 -10.48 10.85
CA GLU A 47 -5.11 -11.28 11.80
C GLU A 47 -5.34 -10.60 13.15
N MET A 48 -4.58 -9.54 13.44
CA MET A 48 -4.74 -8.72 14.65
C MET A 48 -5.51 -7.42 14.40
N GLY A 49 -6.17 -7.28 13.25
CA GLY A 49 -7.03 -6.15 12.92
C GLY A 49 -8.07 -5.88 14.01
N ARG A 50 -8.39 -4.62 14.28
CA ARG A 50 -9.30 -4.25 15.38
C ARG A 50 -10.77 -4.37 15.00
N ASN A 51 -11.09 -4.12 13.74
CA ASN A 51 -12.43 -4.16 13.21
C ASN A 51 -12.81 -5.60 12.83
N LEU A 52 -14.08 -5.93 12.98
CA LEU A 52 -14.64 -7.24 12.71
C LEU A 52 -15.87 -7.16 11.79
N GLY A 53 -15.99 -6.08 11.05
CA GLY A 53 -17.15 -5.72 10.23
C GLY A 53 -18.13 -4.77 10.94
N ASN A 54 -19.14 -4.28 10.18
CA ASN A 54 -20.21 -3.44 10.73
C ASN A 54 -21.55 -3.76 10.03
N PRO A 55 -22.50 -4.49 10.70
CA PRO A 55 -22.35 -5.13 12.01
C PRO A 55 -21.24 -6.19 12.01
N PRO A 56 -20.69 -6.55 13.19
CA PRO A 56 -19.62 -7.57 13.25
C PRO A 56 -20.05 -8.90 12.65
N PHE A 57 -19.22 -9.45 11.74
CA PHE A 57 -19.43 -10.75 11.08
C PHE A 57 -18.19 -11.65 11.15
N ALA A 58 -17.07 -11.12 11.64
CA ALA A 58 -15.84 -11.85 11.87
C ALA A 58 -15.57 -12.10 13.35
N THR A 59 -14.74 -13.09 13.65
CA THR A 59 -14.10 -13.33 14.94
C THR A 59 -12.59 -13.30 14.78
N ARG A 60 -11.82 -13.35 15.87
CA ARG A 60 -10.36 -13.43 15.80
C ARG A 60 -9.89 -14.63 14.97
N GLU A 61 -10.55 -15.77 15.14
CA GLU A 61 -10.20 -17.02 14.48
C GLU A 61 -10.54 -17.00 12.99
N SER A 62 -11.64 -16.35 12.61
CA SER A 62 -12.09 -16.29 11.22
C SER A 62 -11.50 -15.13 10.43
N LEU A 63 -10.99 -14.08 11.12
CA LEU A 63 -10.54 -12.85 10.50
C LEU A 63 -9.44 -13.04 9.44
N PRO A 64 -8.39 -13.85 9.65
CA PRO A 64 -7.35 -14.05 8.64
C PRO A 64 -7.89 -14.57 7.30
N GLU A 65 -8.78 -15.55 7.35
CA GLU A 65 -9.38 -16.14 6.15
C GLU A 65 -10.36 -15.18 5.47
N ILE A 66 -11.08 -14.37 6.23
CA ILE A 66 -11.94 -13.31 5.71
C ILE A 66 -11.06 -12.27 4.99
N ARG A 67 -10.03 -11.74 5.66
CA ARG A 67 -9.12 -10.73 5.08
C ARG A 67 -8.35 -11.26 3.87
N ARG A 68 -8.03 -12.54 3.84
CA ARG A 68 -7.44 -13.18 2.66
C ARG A 68 -8.35 -13.06 1.43
N LYS A 69 -9.65 -13.30 1.60
CA LYS A 69 -10.63 -13.16 0.52
C LYS A 69 -10.87 -11.71 0.14
N GLU A 70 -10.91 -10.83 1.12
CA GLU A 70 -11.03 -9.38 0.92
C GLU A 70 -9.85 -8.83 0.13
N LEU A 71 -8.62 -9.26 0.46
CA LEU A 71 -7.40 -8.86 -0.26
C LEU A 71 -7.42 -9.32 -1.72
N VAL A 72 -7.89 -10.54 -2.00
CA VAL A 72 -8.06 -11.01 -3.40
C VAL A 72 -9.06 -10.11 -4.14
N ALA A 73 -10.20 -9.82 -3.56
CA ALA A 73 -11.21 -8.96 -4.18
C ALA A 73 -10.70 -7.52 -4.38
N ALA A 74 -9.91 -6.98 -3.44
CA ALA A 74 -9.28 -5.67 -3.58
C ALA A 74 -8.25 -5.66 -4.72
N ALA A 75 -7.41 -6.70 -4.82
CA ALA A 75 -6.45 -6.85 -5.91
C ALA A 75 -7.15 -6.93 -7.28
N GLU A 76 -8.25 -7.67 -7.38
CA GLU A 76 -9.08 -7.73 -8.59
C GLU A 76 -9.67 -6.34 -8.93
N ALA A 77 -10.18 -5.61 -7.94
CA ALA A 77 -10.71 -4.26 -8.14
C ALA A 77 -9.65 -3.30 -8.70
N MET A 78 -8.39 -3.44 -8.29
CA MET A 78 -7.25 -2.67 -8.79
C MET A 78 -6.63 -3.22 -10.08
N GLY A 79 -7.05 -4.40 -10.57
CA GLY A 79 -6.49 -5.06 -11.75
C GLY A 79 -5.12 -5.72 -11.51
N ILE A 80 -4.75 -5.99 -10.26
CA ILE A 80 -3.52 -6.69 -9.91
C ILE A 80 -3.68 -8.19 -10.21
N GLN A 81 -2.73 -8.76 -10.96
CA GLN A 81 -2.76 -10.18 -11.35
C GLN A 81 -1.77 -11.04 -10.55
N ASP A 82 -0.72 -10.46 -10.02
CA ASP A 82 0.27 -11.14 -9.17
C ASP A 82 0.16 -10.66 -7.72
N LEU A 83 -0.66 -11.37 -6.94
CA LEU A 83 -0.85 -11.13 -5.51
C LEU A 83 -0.13 -12.22 -4.71
N ARG A 84 0.82 -11.83 -3.87
CA ARG A 84 1.64 -12.71 -3.03
C ARG A 84 1.35 -12.45 -1.57
N MET A 85 0.85 -13.47 -0.87
CA MET A 85 0.61 -13.44 0.57
C MET A 85 1.75 -14.18 1.26
N LEU A 86 2.61 -13.46 1.98
CA LEU A 86 3.90 -13.99 2.44
C LEU A 86 3.83 -14.72 3.79
N GLY A 87 2.71 -14.65 4.50
CA GLY A 87 2.43 -15.48 5.66
C GLY A 87 3.21 -15.10 6.93
N LEU A 88 3.73 -13.88 7.02
CA LEU A 88 4.25 -13.36 8.27
C LEU A 88 3.09 -13.06 9.23
N ARG A 89 3.40 -12.90 10.52
CA ARG A 89 2.39 -12.65 11.54
C ARG A 89 2.17 -11.16 11.75
N ASP A 90 0.92 -10.72 11.72
CA ASP A 90 0.51 -9.35 12.03
C ASP A 90 0.93 -8.93 13.44
N LYS A 91 1.41 -7.70 13.57
CA LYS A 91 1.99 -7.09 14.78
C LYS A 91 3.27 -7.74 15.28
N THR A 92 3.98 -8.49 14.45
CA THR A 92 5.26 -9.07 14.82
C THR A 92 6.38 -8.79 13.84
N ILE A 93 6.11 -8.09 12.74
CA ILE A 93 7.15 -7.78 11.73
C ILE A 93 8.28 -6.95 12.34
N GLU A 94 7.96 -6.04 13.27
CA GLU A 94 8.97 -5.24 13.98
C GLU A 94 9.97 -6.07 14.79
N PHE A 95 9.62 -7.33 15.14
CA PHE A 95 10.46 -8.27 15.91
C PHE A 95 11.14 -9.32 15.03
N GLU A 96 10.85 -9.33 13.72
CA GLU A 96 11.57 -10.21 12.80
C GLU A 96 13.03 -9.75 12.64
N ASP A 97 13.89 -10.69 12.29
CA ASP A 97 15.29 -10.39 12.00
C ASP A 97 15.40 -9.45 10.80
N ASP A 98 16.08 -8.31 10.97
CA ASP A 98 16.24 -7.30 9.94
C ASP A 98 16.82 -7.88 8.64
N GLU A 99 17.84 -8.76 8.73
CA GLU A 99 18.47 -9.35 7.54
C GLU A 99 17.53 -10.32 6.82
N LYS A 100 16.72 -11.06 7.55
CA LYS A 100 15.67 -11.91 6.97
C LYS A 100 14.64 -11.09 6.20
N MET A 101 14.20 -9.95 6.77
CA MET A 101 13.25 -9.06 6.12
C MET A 101 13.86 -8.40 4.87
N VAL A 102 15.09 -7.94 4.96
CA VAL A 102 15.82 -7.38 3.82
C VAL A 102 15.99 -8.44 2.71
N LYS A 103 16.41 -9.66 3.07
CA LYS A 103 16.57 -10.75 2.10
C LYS A 103 15.26 -11.11 1.39
N LEU A 104 14.15 -11.12 2.10
CA LEU A 104 12.82 -11.35 1.51
C LEU A 104 12.51 -10.31 0.41
N VAL A 105 12.83 -9.03 0.67
CA VAL A 105 12.63 -7.97 -0.32
C VAL A 105 13.65 -8.05 -1.46
N GLU A 106 14.92 -8.36 -1.17
CA GLU A 106 15.95 -8.59 -2.20
C GLU A 106 15.52 -9.69 -3.18
N ASP A 107 14.99 -10.81 -2.69
CA ASP A 107 14.51 -11.91 -3.53
C ASP A 107 13.38 -11.49 -4.47
N LEU A 108 12.44 -10.67 -3.97
CA LEU A 108 11.38 -10.08 -4.81
C LEU A 108 11.94 -9.14 -5.87
N ILE A 109 12.91 -8.31 -5.51
CA ILE A 109 13.56 -7.37 -6.44
C ILE A 109 14.36 -8.12 -7.52
N GLU A 110 15.12 -9.14 -7.14
CA GLU A 110 15.90 -9.97 -8.08
C GLU A 110 15.00 -10.69 -9.09
N GLU A 111 13.89 -11.27 -8.62
CA GLU A 111 12.94 -11.97 -9.47
C GLU A 111 12.21 -11.03 -10.43
N LEU A 112 11.70 -9.90 -9.92
CA LEU A 112 10.78 -9.03 -10.65
C LEU A 112 11.47 -7.89 -11.40
N MET A 113 12.67 -7.51 -10.97
CA MET A 113 13.41 -6.35 -11.49
C MET A 113 12.52 -5.10 -11.64
N PRO A 114 11.82 -4.66 -10.57
CA PRO A 114 10.88 -3.56 -10.66
C PRO A 114 11.59 -2.25 -11.05
N SER A 115 10.90 -1.36 -11.76
CA SER A 115 11.36 0.01 -11.98
C SER A 115 10.82 0.99 -10.95
N LEU A 116 9.74 0.58 -10.23
CA LEU A 116 9.08 1.36 -9.20
C LEU A 116 8.65 0.45 -8.05
N ILE A 117 8.89 0.88 -6.81
CA ILE A 117 8.41 0.22 -5.60
C ILE A 117 7.54 1.18 -4.81
N PHE A 118 6.36 0.71 -4.39
CA PHE A 118 5.51 1.38 -3.40
C PHE A 118 5.67 0.72 -2.04
N THR A 119 5.87 1.54 -1.01
CA THR A 119 5.92 1.15 0.40
C THR A 119 5.52 2.34 1.28
N PHE A 120 5.74 2.26 2.58
CA PHE A 120 5.53 3.40 3.47
C PHE A 120 6.75 4.35 3.49
N LEU A 121 6.51 5.60 3.89
CA LEU A 121 7.58 6.56 4.17
C LEU A 121 8.16 6.25 5.56
N PRO A 122 9.43 5.81 5.66
CA PRO A 122 10.04 5.51 6.95
C PRO A 122 10.02 6.71 7.89
N GLY A 123 9.65 6.48 9.15
CA GLY A 123 9.51 7.50 10.19
C GLY A 123 8.14 8.19 10.23
N PHE A 124 7.28 7.94 9.22
CA PHE A 124 5.96 8.57 9.09
C PHE A 124 4.82 7.57 8.82
N ALA A 125 5.07 6.30 9.05
CA ALA A 125 4.12 5.22 8.75
C ALA A 125 3.21 4.85 9.93
N VAL A 126 3.47 5.36 11.12
CA VAL A 126 2.65 5.27 12.36
C VAL A 126 2.59 3.88 13.00
N HIS A 127 2.54 2.81 12.21
CA HIS A 127 2.45 1.44 12.73
C HIS A 127 3.84 0.77 12.74
N PRO A 128 4.22 0.02 13.80
CA PRO A 128 5.54 -0.63 13.86
C PRO A 128 5.83 -1.57 12.68
N ASP A 129 4.85 -2.36 12.24
CA ASP A 129 5.00 -3.22 11.06
C ASP A 129 5.19 -2.43 9.76
N HIS A 130 4.53 -1.26 9.62
CA HIS A 130 4.73 -0.36 8.48
C HIS A 130 6.17 0.16 8.44
N GLU A 131 6.66 0.59 9.60
CA GLU A 131 8.04 1.09 9.74
C GLU A 131 9.06 -0.01 9.44
N ALA A 132 8.87 -1.23 9.96
CA ALA A 132 9.76 -2.35 9.72
C ALA A 132 9.78 -2.75 8.24
N THR A 133 8.60 -2.80 7.60
CA THR A 133 8.46 -3.07 6.17
C THR A 133 9.17 -2.01 5.33
N ALA A 134 8.93 -0.74 5.62
CA ALA A 134 9.57 0.37 4.91
C ALA A 134 11.09 0.34 5.04
N ARG A 135 11.63 0.09 6.25
CA ARG A 135 13.07 -0.07 6.47
C ARG A 135 13.67 -1.20 5.65
N ALA A 136 13.00 -2.36 5.61
CA ALA A 136 13.48 -3.51 4.84
C ALA A 136 13.55 -3.19 3.33
N VAL A 137 12.53 -2.53 2.78
CA VAL A 137 12.51 -2.10 1.36
C VAL A 137 13.64 -1.12 1.07
N VAL A 138 13.79 -0.08 1.89
CA VAL A 138 14.82 0.94 1.70
C VAL A 138 16.23 0.33 1.78
N GLU A 139 16.48 -0.56 2.74
CA GLU A 139 17.77 -1.23 2.91
C GLU A 139 18.07 -2.18 1.75
N ALA A 140 17.10 -2.97 1.29
CA ALA A 140 17.27 -3.85 0.12
C ALA A 140 17.67 -3.05 -1.13
N VAL A 141 16.99 -1.94 -1.41
CA VAL A 141 17.32 -1.08 -2.54
C VAL A 141 18.67 -0.38 -2.33
N ARG A 142 19.01 0.03 -1.10
CA ARG A 142 20.29 0.67 -0.79
C ARG A 142 21.48 -0.23 -1.10
N ARG A 143 21.36 -1.55 -0.92
CA ARG A 143 22.39 -2.54 -1.23
C ARG A 143 22.64 -2.74 -2.73
N MET A 144 21.70 -2.35 -3.57
CA MET A 144 21.85 -2.45 -5.01
C MET A 144 22.85 -1.41 -5.56
N PRO A 145 23.52 -1.72 -6.70
CA PRO A 145 24.26 -0.71 -7.46
C PRO A 145 23.35 0.47 -7.83
N LYS A 146 23.80 1.69 -7.59
CA LYS A 146 22.98 2.91 -7.79
C LYS A 146 22.26 2.98 -9.14
N ALA A 147 22.94 2.58 -10.21
CA ALA A 147 22.38 2.60 -11.56
C ALA A 147 21.26 1.58 -11.82
N ALA A 148 21.12 0.58 -10.94
CA ALA A 148 20.11 -0.46 -11.07
C ALA A 148 18.92 -0.29 -10.10
N ARG A 149 18.96 0.71 -9.23
CA ARG A 149 17.95 0.93 -8.20
C ARG A 149 16.61 1.34 -8.80
N PRO A 150 15.51 0.70 -8.40
CA PRO A 150 14.17 1.21 -8.68
C PRO A 150 13.93 2.52 -7.92
N GLN A 151 12.99 3.33 -8.41
CA GLN A 151 12.45 4.43 -7.62
C GLN A 151 11.62 3.88 -6.48
N ILE A 152 11.72 4.47 -5.29
CA ILE A 152 10.84 4.15 -4.15
C ILE A 152 9.89 5.33 -3.93
N LEU A 153 8.60 5.05 -3.88
CA LEU A 153 7.56 5.98 -3.48
C LEU A 153 6.97 5.55 -2.14
N GLY A 154 7.13 6.41 -1.14
CA GLY A 154 6.65 6.20 0.22
C GLY A 154 5.32 6.89 0.47
N CYS A 155 4.37 6.18 1.08
CA CYS A 155 3.13 6.74 1.62
C CYS A 155 3.30 7.07 3.09
N ALA A 156 2.79 8.23 3.53
CA ALA A 156 2.84 8.65 4.92
C ALA A 156 1.45 8.68 5.54
N PHE A 157 1.36 8.25 6.80
CA PHE A 157 0.12 8.27 7.58
C PHE A 157 0.21 9.16 8.82
N ALA A 158 1.40 9.65 9.17
CA ALA A 158 1.56 10.54 10.30
C ALA A 158 0.98 11.94 9.99
N ASN A 159 0.20 12.48 10.91
CA ASN A 159 -0.46 13.77 10.75
C ASN A 159 0.53 14.95 10.67
N ASP A 160 1.72 14.80 11.23
CA ASP A 160 2.79 15.78 11.27
C ASP A 160 3.82 15.65 10.15
N THR A 161 3.52 14.81 9.15
CA THR A 161 4.45 14.54 8.04
C THR A 161 4.84 15.81 7.30
N VAL A 162 3.87 16.65 6.94
CA VAL A 162 4.15 17.90 6.22
C VAL A 162 4.99 18.86 7.05
N GLU A 163 4.71 18.97 8.34
CA GLU A 163 5.48 19.83 9.26
C GLU A 163 6.95 19.38 9.37
N LYS A 164 7.20 18.07 9.44
CA LYS A 164 8.53 17.50 9.70
C LYS A 164 9.32 17.15 8.45
N ASN A 165 8.64 16.76 7.36
CA ASN A 165 9.26 16.26 6.15
C ASN A 165 8.97 17.11 4.90
N GLY A 166 8.16 18.16 5.03
CA GLY A 166 7.73 19.00 3.90
C GLY A 166 6.56 18.42 3.10
N GLU A 167 6.19 19.11 2.04
CA GLU A 167 5.09 18.72 1.18
C GLU A 167 5.41 17.42 0.41
N PRO A 168 4.41 16.62 0.05
CA PRO A 168 4.60 15.46 -0.82
C PRO A 168 5.28 15.85 -2.13
N HIS A 169 6.24 15.05 -2.56
CA HIS A 169 6.97 15.28 -3.81
C HIS A 169 6.11 15.01 -5.06
N ILE A 170 5.13 14.12 -4.95
CA ILE A 170 4.27 13.67 -6.04
C ILE A 170 2.83 13.68 -5.56
N LEU A 171 1.96 14.34 -6.34
CA LEU A 171 0.52 14.34 -6.18
C LEU A 171 -0.08 13.73 -7.45
N ILE A 172 -0.85 12.68 -7.33
CA ILE A 172 -1.51 12.01 -8.45
C ILE A 172 -3.02 12.22 -8.33
N ASP A 173 -3.58 12.88 -9.33
CA ASP A 173 -5.04 12.94 -9.50
C ASP A 173 -5.53 11.57 -9.99
N VAL A 174 -6.27 10.88 -9.14
CA VAL A 174 -6.86 9.57 -9.39
C VAL A 174 -8.38 9.63 -9.56
N SER A 175 -8.94 10.80 -9.83
CA SER A 175 -10.38 11.00 -9.98
C SER A 175 -11.00 10.06 -11.01
N GLU A 176 -10.28 9.76 -12.11
CA GLU A 176 -10.69 8.81 -13.13
C GLU A 176 -10.78 7.37 -12.61
N MET A 177 -9.96 7.02 -11.60
CA MET A 177 -9.92 5.71 -10.96
C MET A 177 -10.61 5.69 -9.58
N LYS A 178 -11.39 6.72 -9.27
CA LYS A 178 -12.07 6.87 -7.98
C LYS A 178 -12.92 5.65 -7.63
N MET A 179 -13.68 5.13 -8.60
CA MET A 179 -14.55 3.97 -8.35
C MET A 179 -13.74 2.69 -8.14
N ASP A 180 -12.58 2.55 -8.78
CA ASP A 180 -11.67 1.43 -8.53
C ASP A 180 -11.14 1.48 -7.10
N LYS A 181 -10.74 2.67 -6.62
CA LYS A 181 -10.33 2.90 -5.23
C LYS A 181 -11.46 2.62 -4.24
N VAL A 182 -12.66 3.10 -4.51
CA VAL A 182 -13.85 2.83 -3.68
C VAL A 182 -14.13 1.33 -3.62
N ASN A 183 -14.05 0.61 -4.75
CA ASN A 183 -14.27 -0.82 -4.79
C ASN A 183 -13.19 -1.60 -4.04
N ALA A 184 -11.91 -1.19 -4.11
CA ALA A 184 -10.83 -1.77 -3.32
C ALA A 184 -11.08 -1.58 -1.81
N LEU A 185 -11.46 -0.37 -1.38
CA LEU A 185 -11.83 -0.11 0.02
C LEU A 185 -13.03 -0.95 0.47
N LYS A 186 -14.07 -1.06 -0.35
CA LYS A 186 -15.27 -1.86 -0.04
C LYS A 186 -14.96 -3.35 0.06
N ALA A 187 -13.99 -3.84 -0.70
CA ALA A 187 -13.55 -5.22 -0.64
C ALA A 187 -13.04 -5.59 0.76
N HIS A 188 -12.41 -4.66 1.47
CA HIS A 188 -11.94 -4.86 2.86
C HIS A 188 -13.04 -4.65 3.91
N ALA A 189 -14.23 -5.18 3.68
CA ALA A 189 -15.42 -4.93 4.47
C ALA A 189 -15.25 -5.17 5.97
N SER A 190 -14.44 -6.16 6.39
CA SER A 190 -14.16 -6.40 7.80
C SER A 190 -13.49 -5.20 8.48
N GLN A 191 -12.73 -4.39 7.73
CA GLN A 191 -11.96 -3.27 8.26
C GLN A 191 -12.58 -1.91 7.94
N THR A 192 -13.24 -1.75 6.81
CA THR A 192 -13.66 -0.45 6.26
C THR A 192 -15.17 -0.19 6.30
N ALA A 193 -16.01 -1.19 6.58
CA ALA A 193 -17.48 -1.07 6.46
C ALA A 193 -18.06 0.13 7.23
N TRP A 194 -17.53 0.44 8.41
CA TRP A 194 -17.97 1.56 9.22
C TRP A 194 -17.74 2.92 8.54
N MET A 195 -16.67 3.06 7.78
CA MET A 195 -16.30 4.27 7.08
C MET A 195 -16.99 4.35 5.70
N MET A 196 -17.11 3.20 5.03
CA MET A 196 -17.63 3.17 3.67
C MET A 196 -19.10 3.56 3.58
N GLN A 197 -19.91 3.24 4.58
CA GLN A 197 -21.31 3.67 4.63
C GLN A 197 -21.45 5.20 4.57
N GLU A 198 -20.65 5.94 5.34
CA GLU A 198 -20.65 7.41 5.31
C GLU A 198 -20.04 7.94 4.01
N THR A 199 -18.96 7.32 3.53
CA THR A 199 -18.29 7.71 2.29
C THR A 199 -19.22 7.57 1.07
N GLU A 200 -19.94 6.46 0.95
CA GLU A 200 -20.89 6.23 -0.14
C GLU A 200 -22.01 7.30 -0.14
N LYS A 201 -22.58 7.57 1.03
CA LYS A 201 -23.59 8.61 1.15
C LYS A 201 -23.06 9.96 0.66
N ARG A 202 -21.86 10.36 1.03
CA ARG A 202 -21.25 11.62 0.58
C ARG A 202 -20.91 11.63 -0.91
N ILE A 203 -20.62 10.46 -1.51
CA ILE A 203 -20.45 10.32 -2.96
C ILE A 203 -21.78 10.58 -3.66
N ASP A 204 -22.84 9.93 -3.19
CA ASP A 204 -24.18 10.03 -3.77
C ASP A 204 -24.76 11.45 -3.64
N ASP A 205 -24.50 12.12 -2.52
CA ASP A 205 -24.94 13.51 -2.28
C ASP A 205 -24.06 14.54 -3.03
N GLY A 206 -22.99 14.12 -3.74
CA GLY A 206 -22.09 15.01 -4.47
C GLY A 206 -21.20 15.89 -3.59
N GLU A 207 -21.07 15.57 -2.30
CA GLU A 207 -20.36 16.36 -1.29
C GLU A 207 -18.84 16.18 -1.28
N LEU A 208 -18.31 15.26 -2.08
CA LEU A 208 -16.86 15.01 -2.10
C LEU A 208 -16.12 16.10 -2.87
N MET A 209 -15.34 16.89 -2.14
CA MET A 209 -14.49 17.92 -2.71
C MET A 209 -13.41 17.31 -3.63
N SER A 210 -12.96 18.10 -4.62
CA SER A 210 -11.97 17.68 -5.62
C SER A 210 -10.62 17.26 -5.04
N ASP A 211 -10.24 17.77 -3.88
CA ASP A 211 -9.00 17.50 -3.16
C ASP A 211 -9.12 16.36 -2.13
N SER A 212 -10.29 15.68 -2.11
CA SER A 212 -10.50 14.56 -1.20
C SER A 212 -9.45 13.46 -1.41
N TRP A 213 -9.13 12.74 -0.34
CA TRP A 213 -8.22 11.58 -0.37
C TRP A 213 -8.66 10.46 -1.34
N LEU A 214 -9.91 10.47 -1.79
CA LEU A 214 -10.41 9.58 -2.84
C LEU A 214 -9.99 10.01 -4.26
N ASN A 215 -9.68 11.28 -4.45
CA ASN A 215 -9.34 11.85 -5.74
C ASN A 215 -7.84 12.11 -5.91
N VAL A 216 -7.10 12.24 -4.80
CA VAL A 216 -5.66 12.56 -4.85
C VAL A 216 -4.88 11.59 -3.97
N GLU A 217 -3.85 10.98 -4.53
CA GLU A 217 -2.87 10.17 -3.82
C GLU A 217 -1.53 10.90 -3.74
N LYS A 218 -0.85 10.78 -2.59
CA LYS A 218 0.29 11.60 -2.21
C LYS A 218 1.50 10.73 -1.92
N PHE A 219 2.64 11.06 -2.52
CA PHE A 219 3.85 10.26 -2.38
C PHE A 219 5.08 11.11 -2.07
N TYR A 220 5.98 10.51 -1.32
CA TYR A 220 7.32 10.98 -1.05
C TYR A 220 8.32 10.12 -1.82
N ILE A 221 9.25 10.74 -2.56
CA ILE A 221 10.38 10.03 -3.14
C ILE A 221 11.33 9.69 -2.00
N VAL A 222 11.63 8.40 -1.83
CA VAL A 222 12.53 7.92 -0.79
C VAL A 222 13.91 7.69 -1.40
N ASP A 223 14.91 8.44 -0.92
CA ASP A 223 16.32 8.25 -1.28
C ASP A 223 16.97 7.26 -0.28
N PRO A 224 17.34 6.04 -0.73
CA PRO A 224 17.90 5.04 0.17
C PRO A 224 19.23 5.46 0.84
N ASP A 225 19.98 6.36 0.22
CA ASP A 225 21.27 6.82 0.75
C ASP A 225 21.11 7.89 1.86
N GLN A 226 19.96 8.57 1.91
CA GLN A 226 19.66 9.58 2.93
C GLN A 226 18.99 8.98 4.18
N TYR A 227 18.46 7.76 4.05
CA TYR A 227 17.81 7.09 5.16
C TYR A 227 18.86 6.56 6.17
N LYS A 228 18.88 7.17 7.35
CA LYS A 228 19.75 6.72 8.48
C LYS A 228 18.91 5.83 9.39
N LYS A 229 19.44 4.65 9.70
CA LYS A 229 18.85 3.75 10.72
C LYS A 229 18.74 4.45 12.08
#